data_4aa591a45cb3d3d39fdf43eb4bce8001
#
_entry.id   4aa591a45cb3d3d39fdf43eb4bce8001
#
_cell.length_a   1.000
_cell.length_b   1.000
_cell.length_c   1.000
_cell.angle_alpha   90.00
_cell.angle_beta   90.00
_cell.angle_gamma   90.00
#
_symmetry.space_group_name_H-M   'P 1'
#
loop_
_entity.id
_entity.type
_entity.pdbx_description
1 polymer ?
#
loop_
_entity_poly.entity_id
_entity_poly.type
_entity_poly.pdbx_seq_one_letter_code
_entity_poly.pdbx_strand_id
1 'polypeptide(L)'
;MSGRRIAKQRRRADVGIIGGGLAGLSLAYHLSQFHDLKILVVDDGMPKPDHIWGFWDNGSPHLSLAREHALSQWWHWQIAEPSNAKVMCGLDYHYYAVSSGTYMKALAEKCTRANVRFVNGAVMKTSINEDYTRMLMKDEQTITAHHVFDTVNYIAPYDCMKQHFLGQHIKVSKNTFNPGQVMLMDFRVSQQDGIHFMYVLPFTEKKAFIESTVFSRRPHDPEWYREQIAHYIKRSLHLKGEQVTVLKEEEGVLPMSTVKPKQNEGCIPFGLAANAMRASSSYAFAQISRQAYAYAKRKTLIWDLPEAGADFFERWMDDIMLDVLSKKPELAPKLFTRMATKVKADDFARFMNGRSGFMPKLKTINAMPSGPFLKSIVRF
;
A
#
# COMPACT_ATOMS: atom_id res chain seq x y z
N MET A 1 -23.69 -32.95 28.71
CA MET A 1 -22.22 -32.62 28.64
C MET A 1 -21.66 -32.56 27.23
N SER A 2 -22.31 -33.14 26.23
CA SER A 2 -21.86 -33.13 24.79
C SER A 2 -21.86 -31.75 24.13
N GLY A 3 -22.90 -30.95 24.30
CA GLY A 3 -23.04 -29.64 23.63
C GLY A 3 -21.99 -28.58 24.04
N ARG A 4 -21.51 -28.58 25.28
CA ARG A 4 -20.44 -27.65 25.72
C ARG A 4 -19.07 -28.03 25.16
N ARG A 5 -18.78 -29.32 24.94
CA ARG A 5 -17.53 -29.77 24.30
C ARG A 5 -17.51 -29.43 22.81
N ILE A 6 -18.62 -29.59 22.09
CA ILE A 6 -18.76 -29.27 20.66
C ILE A 6 -18.65 -27.74 20.44
N ALA A 7 -19.26 -26.91 21.30
CA ALA A 7 -19.14 -25.46 21.23
C ALA A 7 -17.71 -24.97 21.54
N LYS A 8 -16.99 -25.63 22.46
CA LYS A 8 -15.59 -25.33 22.78
C LYS A 8 -14.64 -25.71 21.63
N GLN A 9 -14.92 -26.82 20.94
CA GLN A 9 -14.12 -27.29 19.78
C GLN A 9 -14.28 -26.41 18.55
N ARG A 10 -15.46 -25.78 18.33
CA ARG A 10 -15.73 -24.85 17.22
C ARG A 10 -15.00 -23.49 17.34
N ARG A 11 -14.46 -23.15 18.51
CA ARG A 11 -13.78 -21.87 18.78
C ARG A 11 -12.26 -21.95 18.74
N ARG A 12 -11.68 -23.13 18.51
CA ARG A 12 -10.22 -23.32 18.46
C ARG A 12 -9.76 -23.39 16.99
N ALA A 13 -8.75 -22.58 16.65
CA ALA A 13 -8.08 -22.57 15.35
C ALA A 13 -6.58 -22.86 15.54
N ASP A 14 -5.91 -23.27 14.48
CA ASP A 14 -4.46 -23.33 14.44
C ASP A 14 -3.88 -21.91 14.29
N VAL A 15 -4.55 -21.10 13.44
CA VAL A 15 -4.17 -19.71 13.16
C VAL A 15 -5.38 -18.79 13.34
N GLY A 16 -5.23 -17.77 14.17
CA GLY A 16 -6.13 -16.62 14.26
C GLY A 16 -5.52 -15.40 13.58
N ILE A 17 -6.32 -14.64 12.84
CA ILE A 17 -5.88 -13.41 12.17
C ILE A 17 -6.83 -12.30 12.58
N ILE A 18 -6.30 -11.27 13.22
CA ILE A 18 -7.04 -10.07 13.61
C ILE A 18 -6.95 -9.06 12.46
N GLY A 19 -8.10 -8.74 11.87
CA GLY A 19 -8.26 -7.84 10.73
C GLY A 19 -8.46 -8.57 9.41
N GLY A 20 -9.58 -8.29 8.75
CA GLY A 20 -9.97 -8.76 7.40
C GLY A 20 -9.64 -7.76 6.30
N GLY A 21 -8.60 -6.95 6.48
CA GLY A 21 -8.04 -6.08 5.45
C GLY A 21 -7.08 -6.81 4.52
N LEU A 22 -6.36 -6.05 3.67
CA LEU A 22 -5.39 -6.60 2.72
C LEU A 22 -4.42 -7.60 3.36
N ALA A 23 -3.80 -7.22 4.48
CA ALA A 23 -2.78 -8.04 5.13
C ALA A 23 -3.35 -9.36 5.66
N GLY A 24 -4.49 -9.29 6.37
CA GLY A 24 -5.13 -10.47 6.94
C GLY A 24 -5.67 -11.43 5.88
N LEU A 25 -6.37 -10.92 4.88
CA LEU A 25 -6.89 -11.74 3.78
C LEU A 25 -5.78 -12.36 2.93
N SER A 26 -4.73 -11.59 2.62
CA SER A 26 -3.58 -12.13 1.87
C SER A 26 -2.86 -13.24 2.64
N LEU A 27 -2.67 -13.06 3.96
CA LEU A 27 -2.07 -14.09 4.80
C LEU A 27 -2.95 -15.33 4.85
N ALA A 28 -4.26 -15.18 5.13
CA ALA A 28 -5.21 -16.30 5.17
C ALA A 28 -5.25 -17.07 3.85
N TYR A 29 -5.33 -16.36 2.73
CA TYR A 29 -5.32 -16.94 1.39
C TYR A 29 -4.06 -17.77 1.14
N HIS A 30 -2.89 -17.20 1.33
CA HIS A 30 -1.64 -17.93 1.06
C HIS A 30 -1.41 -19.07 2.05
N LEU A 31 -1.69 -18.92 3.34
CA LEU A 31 -1.60 -20.02 4.29
C LEU A 31 -2.51 -21.20 3.88
N SER A 32 -3.73 -20.91 3.45
CA SER A 32 -4.67 -21.95 3.00
C SER A 32 -4.26 -22.66 1.70
N GLN A 33 -3.35 -22.07 0.91
CA GLN A 33 -2.83 -22.68 -0.32
C GLN A 33 -1.64 -23.61 -0.07
N PHE A 34 -0.88 -23.39 1.00
CA PHE A 34 0.37 -24.11 1.26
C PHE A 34 0.28 -25.06 2.45
N HIS A 35 -0.73 -24.90 3.33
CA HIS A 35 -0.84 -25.65 4.59
C HIS A 35 -2.27 -26.06 4.89
N ASP A 36 -2.42 -27.28 5.42
CA ASP A 36 -3.70 -27.77 5.95
C ASP A 36 -3.89 -27.27 7.40
N LEU A 37 -4.40 -26.04 7.54
CA LEU A 37 -4.56 -25.34 8.82
C LEU A 37 -6.01 -24.89 9.00
N LYS A 38 -6.48 -24.95 10.24
CA LYS A 38 -7.75 -24.32 10.66
C LYS A 38 -7.52 -22.83 10.86
N ILE A 39 -7.79 -22.03 9.83
CA ILE A 39 -7.58 -20.59 9.84
C ILE A 39 -8.88 -19.87 10.19
N LEU A 40 -8.78 -18.87 11.05
CA LEU A 40 -9.86 -18.00 11.47
C LEU A 40 -9.46 -16.54 11.28
N VAL A 41 -10.27 -15.78 10.55
CA VAL A 41 -10.13 -14.32 10.41
C VAL A 41 -11.20 -13.64 11.25
N VAL A 42 -10.79 -12.75 12.14
CA VAL A 42 -11.68 -11.91 12.96
C VAL A 42 -11.63 -10.49 12.42
N ASP A 43 -12.78 -9.95 12.04
CA ASP A 43 -12.88 -8.59 11.52
C ASP A 43 -14.15 -7.92 12.06
N ASP A 44 -14.09 -6.65 12.34
CA ASP A 44 -15.21 -5.90 12.91
C ASP A 44 -16.37 -5.65 11.92
N GLY A 45 -16.18 -6.02 10.67
CA GLY A 45 -17.17 -5.88 9.62
C GLY A 45 -17.47 -4.43 9.22
N MET A 46 -16.68 -3.47 9.72
CA MET A 46 -16.84 -2.07 9.31
C MET A 46 -16.60 -1.90 7.81
N PRO A 47 -17.45 -1.13 7.12
CA PRO A 47 -17.23 -0.85 5.70
C PRO A 47 -15.84 -0.27 5.47
N LYS A 48 -15.12 -0.83 4.53
CA LYS A 48 -13.80 -0.32 4.11
C LYS A 48 -13.99 0.49 2.83
N PRO A 49 -13.48 1.72 2.78
CA PRO A 49 -13.55 2.50 1.56
C PRO A 49 -12.84 1.77 0.42
N ASP A 50 -13.41 1.89 -0.78
CA ASP A 50 -12.82 1.30 -1.98
C ASP A 50 -11.85 2.30 -2.59
N HIS A 51 -10.57 1.93 -2.60
CA HIS A 51 -9.46 2.70 -3.14
C HIS A 51 -8.87 2.04 -4.38
N ILE A 52 -8.25 2.85 -5.22
CA ILE A 52 -7.36 2.33 -6.26
C ILE A 52 -5.99 2.03 -5.66
N TRP A 53 -5.56 0.77 -5.83
CA TRP A 53 -4.19 0.37 -5.50
C TRP A 53 -3.38 0.19 -6.77
N GLY A 54 -2.37 1.05 -6.94
CA GLY A 54 -1.40 0.96 -8.02
C GLY A 54 -0.21 0.09 -7.61
N PHE A 55 0.35 -0.70 -8.53
CA PHE A 55 1.51 -1.55 -8.26
C PHE A 55 2.27 -1.92 -9.52
N TRP A 56 3.59 -2.12 -9.39
CA TRP A 56 4.40 -2.71 -10.45
C TRP A 56 4.48 -4.21 -10.27
N ASP A 57 4.38 -4.93 -11.38
CA ASP A 57 4.59 -6.37 -11.37
C ASP A 57 5.19 -6.88 -12.69
N ASN A 58 5.94 -7.99 -12.59
CA ASN A 58 6.59 -8.69 -13.69
C ASN A 58 6.16 -10.16 -13.79
N GLY A 59 4.96 -10.48 -13.37
CA GLY A 59 4.44 -11.86 -13.34
C GLY A 59 4.65 -12.59 -12.01
N SER A 60 4.91 -11.87 -10.93
CA SER A 60 5.13 -12.44 -9.61
C SER A 60 3.95 -13.29 -9.11
N PRO A 61 4.19 -14.49 -8.52
CA PRO A 61 3.10 -15.34 -8.04
C PRO A 61 2.23 -14.69 -6.97
N HIS A 62 2.80 -13.88 -6.09
CA HIS A 62 2.07 -13.20 -5.01
C HIS A 62 1.12 -12.09 -5.49
N LEU A 63 1.20 -11.68 -6.75
CA LEU A 63 0.34 -10.67 -7.37
C LEU A 63 -0.56 -11.26 -8.47
N SER A 64 -0.58 -12.59 -8.68
CA SER A 64 -1.37 -13.23 -9.74
C SER A 64 -2.86 -12.88 -9.65
N LEU A 65 -3.45 -13.01 -8.46
CA LEU A 65 -4.86 -12.67 -8.24
C LEU A 65 -5.12 -11.16 -8.44
N ALA A 66 -4.17 -10.30 -8.10
CA ALA A 66 -4.31 -8.87 -8.32
C ALA A 66 -4.29 -8.52 -9.82
N ARG A 67 -3.44 -9.19 -10.62
CA ARG A 67 -3.46 -9.05 -12.08
C ARG A 67 -4.75 -9.52 -12.70
N GLU A 68 -5.31 -10.66 -12.24
CA GLU A 68 -6.60 -11.18 -12.72
C GLU A 68 -7.75 -10.18 -12.52
N HIS A 69 -7.67 -9.34 -11.49
CA HIS A 69 -8.67 -8.33 -11.15
C HIS A 69 -8.24 -6.91 -11.45
N ALA A 70 -7.16 -6.73 -12.22
CA ALA A 70 -6.68 -5.40 -12.58
C ALA A 70 -7.71 -4.65 -13.44
N LEU A 71 -7.94 -3.39 -13.13
CA LEU A 71 -8.77 -2.48 -13.92
C LEU A 71 -8.07 -2.06 -15.20
N SER A 72 -6.75 -1.96 -15.15
CA SER A 72 -5.89 -1.63 -16.29
C SER A 72 -4.44 -1.99 -16.01
N GLN A 73 -3.64 -2.04 -17.09
CA GLN A 73 -2.19 -2.18 -17.05
C GLN A 73 -1.54 -1.21 -18.03
N TRP A 74 -0.34 -0.71 -17.67
CA TRP A 74 0.41 0.25 -18.48
C TRP A 74 1.89 -0.12 -18.55
N TRP A 75 2.47 0.07 -19.71
CA TRP A 75 3.89 -0.16 -19.98
C TRP A 75 4.68 1.13 -19.85
N HIS A 76 3.97 2.29 -19.89
CA HIS A 76 4.57 3.60 -19.79
C HIS A 76 4.05 4.33 -18.56
N TRP A 77 4.97 4.95 -17.85
CA TRP A 77 4.64 5.87 -16.76
C TRP A 77 5.54 7.09 -16.81
N GLN A 78 5.01 8.21 -16.43
CA GLN A 78 5.65 9.51 -16.54
C GLN A 78 5.80 10.17 -15.18
N ILE A 79 6.93 10.87 -14.98
CA ILE A 79 7.14 11.87 -13.95
C ILE A 79 7.48 13.17 -14.65
N ALA A 80 6.84 14.28 -14.24
CA ALA A 80 7.01 15.59 -14.86
C ALA A 80 7.16 16.69 -13.81
N GLU A 81 8.04 17.64 -14.09
CA GLU A 81 8.18 18.92 -13.36
C GLU A 81 8.26 20.06 -14.38
N PRO A 82 8.15 21.35 -13.99
CA PRO A 82 8.01 22.45 -14.94
C PRO A 82 9.07 22.53 -16.04
N SER A 83 10.30 22.11 -15.76
CA SER A 83 11.42 22.21 -16.71
C SER A 83 11.75 20.88 -17.41
N ASN A 84 11.21 19.75 -16.96
CA ASN A 84 11.55 18.45 -17.50
C ASN A 84 10.43 17.42 -17.28
N ALA A 85 10.26 16.52 -18.24
CA ALA A 85 9.36 15.38 -18.12
C ALA A 85 10.04 14.12 -18.67
N LYS A 86 9.86 13.01 -17.96
CA LYS A 86 10.43 11.73 -18.39
C LYS A 86 9.35 10.65 -18.42
N VAL A 87 9.14 10.10 -19.60
CA VAL A 87 8.39 8.85 -19.79
C VAL A 87 9.37 7.69 -19.63
N MET A 88 9.00 6.74 -18.81
CA MET A 88 9.70 5.48 -18.57
C MET A 88 8.90 4.36 -19.25
N CYS A 89 9.59 3.41 -19.88
CA CYS A 89 8.98 2.24 -20.50
C CYS A 89 9.50 0.99 -19.81
N GLY A 90 8.62 0.25 -19.14
CA GLY A 90 8.94 -1.05 -18.54
C GLY A 90 9.02 -2.13 -19.63
N LEU A 91 10.09 -2.91 -19.61
CA LEU A 91 10.28 -4.07 -20.47
C LEU A 91 9.76 -5.34 -19.81
N ASP A 92 10.13 -5.52 -18.52
CA ASP A 92 9.72 -6.65 -17.69
C ASP A 92 8.57 -6.29 -16.75
N TYR A 93 8.59 -5.06 -16.22
CA TYR A 93 7.61 -4.56 -15.26
C TYR A 93 6.54 -3.71 -15.94
N HIS A 94 5.29 -4.00 -15.60
CA HIS A 94 4.16 -3.16 -15.97
C HIS A 94 3.55 -2.54 -14.72
N TYR A 95 2.93 -1.39 -14.88
CA TYR A 95 2.15 -0.77 -13.82
C TYR A 95 0.69 -1.20 -13.93
N TYR A 96 0.12 -1.60 -12.82
CA TYR A 96 -1.27 -2.08 -12.72
C TYR A 96 -2.06 -1.22 -11.75
N ALA A 97 -3.36 -1.20 -11.91
CA ALA A 97 -4.30 -0.66 -10.92
C ALA A 97 -5.41 -1.67 -10.63
N VAL A 98 -5.77 -1.81 -9.37
CA VAL A 98 -6.86 -2.68 -8.92
C VAL A 98 -7.74 -1.92 -7.92
N SER A 99 -9.08 -2.16 -7.98
CA SER A 99 -9.99 -1.70 -6.93
C SER A 99 -9.78 -2.55 -5.68
N SER A 100 -9.54 -1.90 -4.54
CA SER A 100 -9.35 -2.58 -3.27
C SER A 100 -10.56 -3.41 -2.87
N GLY A 101 -11.77 -2.89 -3.08
CA GLY A 101 -13.02 -3.59 -2.79
C GLY A 101 -13.17 -4.86 -3.63
N THR A 102 -12.94 -4.76 -4.95
CA THR A 102 -13.00 -5.93 -5.85
C THR A 102 -11.94 -6.98 -5.49
N TYR A 103 -10.72 -6.55 -5.23
CA TYR A 103 -9.63 -7.47 -4.89
C TYR A 103 -9.81 -8.14 -3.53
N MET A 104 -10.19 -7.39 -2.50
CA MET A 104 -10.47 -7.95 -1.17
C MET A 104 -11.65 -8.93 -1.19
N LYS A 105 -12.69 -8.63 -1.99
CA LYS A 105 -13.80 -9.57 -2.21
C LYS A 105 -13.31 -10.86 -2.83
N ALA A 106 -12.50 -10.80 -3.88
CA ALA A 106 -11.92 -11.98 -4.53
C ALA A 106 -11.04 -12.80 -3.55
N LEU A 107 -10.22 -12.15 -2.74
CA LEU A 107 -9.45 -12.81 -1.69
C LEU A 107 -10.34 -13.52 -0.67
N ALA A 108 -11.39 -12.84 -0.17
CA ALA A 108 -12.33 -13.42 0.79
C ALA A 108 -13.08 -14.64 0.23
N GLU A 109 -13.50 -14.57 -1.03
CA GLU A 109 -14.12 -15.70 -1.74
C GLU A 109 -13.16 -16.90 -1.87
N LYS A 110 -11.91 -16.66 -2.23
CA LYS A 110 -10.86 -17.71 -2.27
C LYS A 110 -10.63 -18.32 -0.89
N CYS A 111 -10.54 -17.50 0.16
CA CYS A 111 -10.43 -17.95 1.55
C CYS A 111 -11.62 -18.81 1.96
N THR A 112 -12.86 -18.40 1.64
CA THR A 112 -14.07 -19.15 1.98
C THR A 112 -14.09 -20.52 1.30
N ARG A 113 -13.70 -20.61 0.03
CA ARG A 113 -13.58 -21.88 -0.70
C ARG A 113 -12.50 -22.82 -0.12
N ALA A 114 -11.49 -22.24 0.53
CA ALA A 114 -10.44 -22.99 1.24
C ALA A 114 -10.76 -23.23 2.73
N ASN A 115 -12.02 -23.14 3.12
CA ASN A 115 -12.51 -23.39 4.49
C ASN A 115 -11.93 -22.45 5.56
N VAL A 116 -11.42 -21.28 5.20
CA VAL A 116 -11.09 -20.24 6.17
C VAL A 116 -12.39 -19.72 6.79
N ARG A 117 -12.44 -19.68 8.11
CA ARG A 117 -13.60 -19.18 8.85
C ARG A 117 -13.49 -17.69 9.09
N PHE A 118 -14.61 -16.99 8.93
CA PHE A 118 -14.74 -15.58 9.26
C PHE A 118 -15.62 -15.41 10.50
N VAL A 119 -15.18 -14.54 11.42
CA VAL A 119 -15.94 -14.13 12.59
C VAL A 119 -16.07 -12.63 12.57
N ASN A 120 -17.31 -12.15 12.59
CA ASN A 120 -17.60 -10.74 12.71
C ASN A 120 -17.50 -10.31 14.17
N GLY A 121 -16.69 -9.30 14.45
CA GLY A 121 -16.53 -8.70 15.76
C GLY A 121 -15.13 -8.11 15.95
N ALA A 122 -15.01 -7.23 16.93
CA ALA A 122 -13.76 -6.58 17.29
C ALA A 122 -13.07 -7.31 18.44
N VAL A 123 -11.77 -7.57 18.30
CA VAL A 123 -10.92 -8.10 19.38
C VAL A 123 -10.52 -6.92 20.28
N MET A 124 -10.87 -6.99 21.55
CA MET A 124 -10.58 -5.96 22.55
C MET A 124 -9.27 -6.21 23.28
N LYS A 125 -8.96 -7.46 23.55
CA LYS A 125 -7.76 -7.87 24.31
C LYS A 125 -7.31 -9.25 23.89
N THR A 126 -6.01 -9.47 23.93
CA THR A 126 -5.42 -10.81 23.81
C THR A 126 -4.68 -11.18 25.08
N SER A 127 -4.54 -12.48 25.34
CA SER A 127 -3.76 -13.03 26.45
C SER A 127 -3.21 -14.40 26.10
N ILE A 128 -2.00 -14.69 26.54
CA ILE A 128 -1.37 -15.99 26.38
C ILE A 128 -1.87 -16.96 27.45
N ASN A 129 -2.05 -18.19 27.04
CA ASN A 129 -2.25 -19.32 27.95
C ASN A 129 -1.50 -20.52 27.39
N GLU A 130 -0.62 -21.13 28.14
CA GLU A 130 0.28 -22.25 27.82
C GLU A 130 0.51 -22.57 26.32
N ASP A 131 -0.52 -23.08 25.62
CA ASP A 131 -0.43 -23.53 24.21
C ASP A 131 -1.21 -22.68 23.23
N TYR A 132 -1.87 -21.59 23.65
CA TYR A 132 -2.72 -20.79 22.76
C TYR A 132 -2.87 -19.35 23.22
N THR A 133 -3.19 -18.49 22.27
CA THR A 133 -3.60 -17.10 22.52
C THR A 133 -5.12 -17.01 22.56
N ARG A 134 -5.64 -16.35 23.57
CA ARG A 134 -7.06 -15.99 23.70
C ARG A 134 -7.29 -14.62 23.10
N MET A 135 -8.33 -14.50 22.30
CA MET A 135 -8.86 -13.24 21.77
C MET A 135 -10.20 -12.98 22.47
N LEU A 136 -10.26 -11.98 23.33
CA LEU A 136 -11.50 -11.50 23.95
C LEU A 136 -12.18 -10.52 22.99
N MET A 137 -13.38 -10.87 22.56
CA MET A 137 -14.19 -10.06 21.67
C MET A 137 -14.97 -8.98 22.44
N LYS A 138 -15.41 -7.94 21.71
CA LYS A 138 -16.23 -6.86 22.28
C LYS A 138 -17.56 -7.35 22.88
N ASP A 139 -18.13 -8.43 22.37
CA ASP A 139 -19.34 -9.09 22.87
C ASP A 139 -19.06 -10.12 23.97
N GLU A 140 -17.90 -10.02 24.63
CA GLU A 140 -17.41 -10.90 25.71
C GLU A 140 -17.16 -12.37 25.32
N GLN A 141 -17.38 -12.72 24.05
CA GLN A 141 -17.00 -14.04 23.55
C GLN A 141 -15.49 -14.21 23.54
N THR A 142 -15.03 -15.43 23.75
CA THR A 142 -13.60 -15.76 23.67
C THR A 142 -13.35 -16.73 22.53
N ILE A 143 -12.39 -16.39 21.69
CA ILE A 143 -11.87 -17.24 20.62
C ILE A 143 -10.42 -17.58 20.96
N THR A 144 -9.99 -18.78 20.59
CA THR A 144 -8.61 -19.25 20.86
C THR A 144 -7.96 -19.74 19.57
N ALA A 145 -6.68 -19.44 19.42
CA ALA A 145 -5.84 -20.01 18.37
C ALA A 145 -4.44 -20.31 18.90
N HIS A 146 -3.75 -21.28 18.30
CA HIS A 146 -2.37 -21.56 18.70
C HIS A 146 -1.46 -20.38 18.36
N HIS A 147 -1.61 -19.80 17.18
CA HIS A 147 -0.86 -18.64 16.73
C HIS A 147 -1.82 -17.55 16.28
N VAL A 148 -1.57 -16.32 16.70
CA VAL A 148 -2.42 -15.18 16.35
C VAL A 148 -1.58 -14.09 15.65
N PHE A 149 -2.05 -13.67 14.47
CA PHE A 149 -1.48 -12.53 13.75
C PHE A 149 -2.33 -11.29 13.99
N ASP A 150 -1.67 -10.16 14.24
CA ASP A 150 -2.31 -8.87 14.38
C ASP A 150 -1.95 -7.99 13.16
N THR A 151 -2.95 -7.66 12.36
CA THR A 151 -2.78 -6.85 11.15
C THR A 151 -3.29 -5.42 11.28
N VAL A 152 -3.87 -5.06 12.43
CA VAL A 152 -4.57 -3.78 12.62
C VAL A 152 -3.86 -2.83 13.59
N ASN A 153 -3.09 -3.37 14.55
CA ASN A 153 -2.53 -2.56 15.62
C ASN A 153 -1.08 -2.15 15.35
N TYR A 154 -0.89 -0.90 14.96
CA TYR A 154 0.42 -0.28 14.81
C TYR A 154 0.40 1.18 15.26
N ILE A 155 1.59 1.72 15.56
CA ILE A 155 1.79 3.11 15.95
C ILE A 155 2.73 3.75 14.94
N ALA A 156 2.24 4.79 14.27
CA ALA A 156 3.08 5.70 13.50
C ALA A 156 3.54 6.87 14.38
N PRO A 157 4.75 7.41 14.19
CA PRO A 157 5.16 8.63 14.88
C PRO A 157 4.18 9.77 14.60
N TYR A 158 3.77 10.48 15.66
CA TYR A 158 2.74 11.54 15.56
C TYR A 158 3.10 12.61 14.53
N ASP A 159 4.36 13.03 14.51
CA ASP A 159 4.88 14.17 13.70
C ASP A 159 5.57 13.69 12.42
N CYS A 160 5.37 12.40 11.99
CA CYS A 160 5.91 11.95 10.72
C CYS A 160 5.29 12.71 9.54
N MET A 161 6.05 12.78 8.46
CA MET A 161 5.50 13.14 7.16
C MET A 161 4.39 12.16 6.77
N LYS A 162 3.37 12.65 6.10
CA LYS A 162 2.24 11.85 5.62
C LYS A 162 2.08 12.05 4.13
N GLN A 163 1.74 10.99 3.43
CA GLN A 163 1.13 11.07 2.13
C GLN A 163 -0.37 11.16 2.34
N HIS A 164 -0.97 12.23 1.88
CA HIS A 164 -2.41 12.43 1.98
C HIS A 164 -2.96 12.91 0.63
N PHE A 165 -4.16 12.48 0.34
CA PHE A 165 -4.71 12.66 -1.00
C PHE A 165 -6.23 12.66 -1.00
N LEU A 166 -6.78 13.23 -2.07
CA LEU A 166 -8.12 12.98 -2.57
C LEU A 166 -8.05 12.73 -4.06
N GLY A 167 -8.75 11.70 -4.52
CA GLY A 167 -8.82 11.30 -5.91
C GLY A 167 -10.25 11.23 -6.41
N GLN A 168 -10.45 11.57 -7.69
CA GLN A 168 -11.72 11.53 -8.38
C GLN A 168 -11.68 10.57 -9.57
N HIS A 169 -12.63 9.65 -9.62
CA HIS A 169 -12.94 8.91 -10.82
C HIS A 169 -13.79 9.80 -11.71
N ILE A 170 -13.30 10.16 -12.88
CA ILE A 170 -14.00 11.06 -13.77
C ILE A 170 -14.31 10.45 -15.12
N LYS A 171 -15.39 10.96 -15.74
CA LYS A 171 -15.73 10.75 -17.12
C LYS A 171 -15.79 12.12 -17.82
N VAL A 172 -15.20 12.19 -19.00
CA VAL A 172 -15.17 13.42 -19.81
C VAL A 172 -15.92 13.27 -21.12
N SER A 173 -16.42 14.38 -21.67
CA SER A 173 -17.25 14.38 -22.87
C SER A 173 -16.47 14.08 -24.17
N LYS A 174 -15.18 14.44 -24.24
CA LYS A 174 -14.31 14.25 -25.40
C LYS A 174 -13.10 13.38 -25.09
N ASN A 175 -12.45 12.80 -26.09
CA ASN A 175 -11.20 12.06 -25.96
C ASN A 175 -10.11 13.00 -25.43
N THR A 176 -9.59 12.71 -24.24
CA THR A 176 -8.66 13.58 -23.51
C THR A 176 -7.45 12.83 -23.00
N PHE A 177 -7.61 11.57 -22.60
CA PHE A 177 -6.57 10.79 -21.97
C PHE A 177 -5.85 9.87 -22.95
N ASN A 178 -4.57 9.63 -22.71
CA ASN A 178 -3.83 8.56 -23.37
C ASN A 178 -3.91 7.29 -22.51
N PRO A 179 -4.71 6.26 -22.87
CA PRO A 179 -4.88 5.05 -22.06
C PRO A 179 -3.62 4.15 -22.05
N GLY A 180 -2.59 4.48 -22.81
CA GLY A 180 -1.32 3.75 -22.83
C GLY A 180 -0.29 4.23 -21.81
N GLN A 181 -0.55 5.32 -21.07
CA GLN A 181 0.47 5.96 -20.24
C GLN A 181 -0.10 6.53 -18.93
N VAL A 182 0.50 6.15 -17.81
CA VAL A 182 0.22 6.71 -16.48
C VAL A 182 1.02 7.98 -16.25
N MET A 183 0.41 8.99 -15.64
CA MET A 183 1.12 10.06 -14.98
C MET A 183 1.30 9.71 -13.50
N LEU A 184 2.49 9.27 -13.11
CA LEU A 184 2.77 8.89 -11.70
C LEU A 184 2.90 10.11 -10.79
N MET A 185 3.60 11.14 -11.26
CA MET A 185 3.80 12.36 -10.49
C MET A 185 3.92 13.56 -11.45
N ASP A 186 2.90 14.39 -11.49
CA ASP A 186 2.93 15.64 -12.20
C ASP A 186 3.10 16.82 -11.24
N PHE A 187 4.33 17.28 -11.08
CA PHE A 187 4.68 18.40 -10.23
C PHE A 187 4.44 19.78 -10.86
N ARG A 188 3.82 19.86 -12.03
CA ARG A 188 3.47 21.13 -12.69
C ARG A 188 2.24 21.81 -12.07
N VAL A 189 2.15 21.71 -10.76
CA VAL A 189 1.14 22.29 -9.88
C VAL A 189 1.80 23.11 -8.78
N SER A 190 1.03 23.89 -8.01
CA SER A 190 1.57 24.69 -6.91
C SER A 190 2.27 23.81 -5.87
N GLN A 191 3.45 24.27 -5.41
CA GLN A 191 4.25 23.59 -4.37
C GLN A 191 4.24 24.37 -3.04
N GLN A 192 3.31 25.31 -2.84
CA GLN A 192 3.29 26.19 -1.65
C GLN A 192 2.84 25.45 -0.39
N ASP A 193 1.98 24.44 -0.55
CA ASP A 193 1.34 23.76 0.58
C ASP A 193 1.96 22.39 0.91
N GLY A 194 3.13 22.10 0.37
CA GLY A 194 3.86 20.85 0.54
C GLY A 194 4.41 20.32 -0.78
N ILE A 195 4.90 19.10 -0.77
CA ILE A 195 5.31 18.41 -2.00
C ILE A 195 4.04 17.90 -2.68
N HIS A 196 3.54 18.67 -3.62
CA HIS A 196 2.25 18.42 -4.27
C HIS A 196 2.43 17.94 -5.71
N PHE A 197 1.69 16.91 -6.09
CA PHE A 197 1.66 16.40 -7.47
C PHE A 197 0.28 15.81 -7.81
N MET A 198 -0.01 15.77 -9.11
CA MET A 198 -1.16 15.03 -9.62
C MET A 198 -0.72 13.64 -10.07
N TYR A 199 -1.56 12.67 -9.72
CA TYR A 199 -1.46 11.28 -10.16
C TYR A 199 -2.64 10.99 -11.08
N VAL A 200 -2.40 10.46 -12.30
CA VAL A 200 -3.47 10.23 -13.28
C VAL A 200 -3.36 8.82 -13.86
N LEU A 201 -4.43 8.04 -13.68
CA LEU A 201 -4.59 6.70 -14.24
C LEU A 201 -5.67 6.73 -15.33
N PRO A 202 -5.31 6.77 -16.61
CA PRO A 202 -6.28 6.77 -17.69
C PRO A 202 -6.75 5.34 -17.99
N PHE A 203 -8.01 5.05 -17.74
CA PHE A 203 -8.60 3.75 -18.08
C PHE A 203 -9.08 3.65 -19.52
N THR A 204 -9.56 4.78 -20.06
CA THR A 204 -9.93 4.95 -21.48
C THR A 204 -9.60 6.36 -21.91
N GLU A 205 -9.79 6.69 -23.18
CA GLU A 205 -9.65 8.08 -23.66
C GLU A 205 -10.59 9.08 -22.97
N LYS A 206 -11.68 8.57 -22.32
CA LYS A 206 -12.71 9.39 -21.67
C LYS A 206 -12.91 9.11 -20.16
N LYS A 207 -12.20 8.16 -19.61
CA LYS A 207 -12.30 7.82 -18.17
C LYS A 207 -10.92 7.77 -17.56
N ALA A 208 -10.75 8.44 -16.43
CA ALA A 208 -9.52 8.40 -15.65
C ALA A 208 -9.81 8.52 -14.15
N PHE A 209 -8.85 8.08 -13.36
CA PHE A 209 -8.70 8.48 -11.98
C PHE A 209 -7.68 9.61 -11.92
N ILE A 210 -8.02 10.71 -11.26
CA ILE A 210 -7.14 11.86 -11.03
C ILE A 210 -7.08 12.12 -9.53
N GLU A 211 -5.87 12.11 -9.00
CA GLU A 211 -5.62 12.29 -7.57
C GLU A 211 -4.69 13.47 -7.33
N SER A 212 -5.09 14.36 -6.42
CA SER A 212 -4.23 15.38 -5.85
C SER A 212 -3.57 14.81 -4.60
N THR A 213 -2.25 14.61 -4.66
CA THR A 213 -1.46 13.99 -3.59
C THR A 213 -0.46 15.00 -3.03
N VAL A 214 -0.36 15.06 -1.70
CA VAL A 214 0.59 15.93 -1.01
C VAL A 214 1.40 15.13 0.01
N PHE A 215 2.71 15.40 0.07
CA PHE A 215 3.55 14.97 1.17
C PHE A 215 3.76 16.15 2.11
N SER A 216 3.15 16.08 3.27
CA SER A 216 3.31 17.08 4.33
C SER A 216 3.02 16.46 5.71
N ARG A 217 3.16 17.22 6.78
CA ARG A 217 2.85 16.74 8.13
C ARG A 217 1.36 16.80 8.46
N ARG A 218 0.64 17.70 7.82
CA ARG A 218 -0.80 17.94 8.08
C ARG A 218 -1.60 17.83 6.81
N PRO A 219 -2.63 16.96 6.77
CA PRO A 219 -3.57 16.93 5.68
C PRO A 219 -4.29 18.28 5.52
N HIS A 220 -4.72 18.56 4.30
CA HIS A 220 -5.61 19.68 3.98
C HIS A 220 -7.07 19.27 4.11
N ASP A 221 -7.98 20.24 4.08
CA ASP A 221 -9.39 19.96 3.98
C ASP A 221 -9.74 19.34 2.62
N PRO A 222 -10.72 18.44 2.53
CA PRO A 222 -11.10 17.78 1.29
C PRO A 222 -11.38 18.74 0.13
N GLU A 223 -11.95 19.93 0.42
CA GLU A 223 -12.25 20.93 -0.60
C GLU A 223 -11.00 21.49 -1.28
N TRP A 224 -9.90 21.65 -0.53
CA TRP A 224 -8.62 22.07 -1.10
C TRP A 224 -8.16 21.14 -2.24
N TYR A 225 -8.24 19.81 -2.04
CA TYR A 225 -7.84 18.86 -3.08
C TYR A 225 -8.78 18.91 -4.29
N ARG A 226 -10.09 19.08 -4.07
CA ARG A 226 -11.07 19.22 -5.16
C ARG A 226 -10.76 20.43 -6.01
N GLU A 227 -10.41 21.56 -5.39
CA GLU A 227 -9.97 22.77 -6.10
C GLU A 227 -8.69 22.52 -6.91
N GLN A 228 -7.70 21.82 -6.33
CA GLN A 228 -6.48 21.48 -7.06
C GLN A 228 -6.75 20.59 -8.27
N ILE A 229 -7.63 19.58 -8.14
CA ILE A 229 -8.05 18.73 -9.24
C ILE A 229 -8.79 19.55 -10.33
N ALA A 230 -9.71 20.41 -9.91
CA ALA A 230 -10.44 21.28 -10.86
C ALA A 230 -9.50 22.23 -11.61
N HIS A 231 -8.52 22.81 -10.93
CA HIS A 231 -7.47 23.64 -11.56
C HIS A 231 -6.63 22.83 -12.55
N TYR A 232 -6.23 21.61 -12.19
CA TYR A 232 -5.46 20.73 -13.07
C TYR A 232 -6.27 20.35 -14.33
N ILE A 233 -7.53 19.97 -14.17
CA ILE A 233 -8.45 19.65 -15.26
C ILE A 233 -8.57 20.84 -16.23
N LYS A 234 -8.74 22.04 -15.69
CA LYS A 234 -8.87 23.26 -16.50
C LYS A 234 -7.58 23.64 -17.22
N ARG A 235 -6.44 23.64 -16.51
CA ARG A 235 -5.17 24.15 -17.02
C ARG A 235 -4.38 23.14 -17.85
N SER A 236 -4.35 21.88 -17.41
CA SER A 236 -3.49 20.84 -18.00
C SER A 236 -4.24 19.96 -19.00
N LEU A 237 -5.55 19.74 -18.78
CA LEU A 237 -6.38 18.94 -19.69
C LEU A 237 -7.25 19.81 -20.62
N HIS A 238 -7.26 21.13 -20.41
CA HIS A 238 -8.02 22.09 -21.21
C HIS A 238 -9.52 21.75 -21.30
N LEU A 239 -10.09 21.28 -20.17
CA LEU A 239 -11.51 20.96 -20.04
C LEU A 239 -12.21 22.01 -19.18
N LYS A 240 -13.49 22.29 -19.55
CA LYS A 240 -14.39 23.07 -18.71
C LYS A 240 -15.15 22.13 -17.76
N GLY A 241 -15.62 22.64 -16.61
CA GLY A 241 -16.33 21.84 -15.60
C GLY A 241 -17.53 21.08 -16.15
N GLU A 242 -18.31 21.68 -17.05
CA GLU A 242 -19.46 21.07 -17.73
C GLU A 242 -19.12 19.85 -18.61
N GLN A 243 -17.84 19.68 -18.96
CA GLN A 243 -17.34 18.55 -19.74
C GLN A 243 -16.88 17.37 -18.88
N VAL A 244 -16.96 17.50 -17.55
CA VAL A 244 -16.44 16.54 -16.58
C VAL A 244 -17.55 16.08 -15.64
N THR A 245 -17.68 14.78 -15.50
CA THR A 245 -18.58 14.15 -14.52
C THR A 245 -17.72 13.39 -13.51
N VAL A 246 -17.81 13.75 -12.23
CA VAL A 246 -17.22 12.98 -11.14
C VAL A 246 -18.12 11.78 -10.83
N LEU A 247 -17.57 10.59 -10.92
CA LEU A 247 -18.30 9.33 -10.71
C LEU A 247 -18.20 8.84 -9.27
N LYS A 248 -17.02 9.02 -8.64
CA LYS A 248 -16.69 8.57 -7.29
C LYS A 248 -15.49 9.36 -6.78
N GLU A 249 -15.41 9.55 -5.49
CA GLU A 249 -14.21 10.07 -4.79
C GLU A 249 -13.63 9.04 -3.84
N GLU A 250 -12.35 9.17 -3.58
CA GLU A 250 -11.64 8.45 -2.52
C GLU A 250 -10.61 9.36 -1.88
N GLU A 251 -10.34 9.16 -0.60
CA GLU A 251 -9.37 9.96 0.14
C GLU A 251 -8.59 9.09 1.11
N GLY A 252 -7.38 9.50 1.45
CA GLY A 252 -6.56 8.74 2.37
C GLY A 252 -5.43 9.54 2.98
N VAL A 253 -4.97 9.04 4.13
CA VAL A 253 -3.81 9.57 4.86
C VAL A 253 -2.93 8.40 5.27
N LEU A 254 -1.71 8.36 4.76
CA LEU A 254 -0.75 7.28 4.98
C LEU A 254 0.50 7.83 5.68
N PRO A 255 1.01 7.17 6.72
CA PRO A 255 2.25 7.60 7.36
C PRO A 255 3.44 7.33 6.42
N MET A 256 4.31 8.31 6.24
CA MET A 256 5.61 8.16 5.59
C MET A 256 6.68 7.99 6.67
N SER A 257 6.70 6.79 7.25
CA SER A 257 7.60 6.48 8.36
C SER A 257 7.64 4.97 8.60
N THR A 258 8.69 4.50 9.23
CA THR A 258 8.69 3.21 9.88
C THR A 258 7.67 3.23 11.02
N VAL A 259 6.80 2.23 11.09
CA VAL A 259 5.80 2.07 12.13
C VAL A 259 6.26 1.05 13.17
N LYS A 260 5.67 1.10 14.35
CA LYS A 260 5.88 0.09 15.40
C LYS A 260 4.59 -0.69 15.64
N PRO A 261 4.67 -2.00 15.86
CA PRO A 261 3.49 -2.75 16.28
C PRO A 261 3.05 -2.23 17.65
N LYS A 262 1.75 -2.08 17.85
CA LYS A 262 1.18 -1.96 19.18
C LYS A 262 1.20 -3.36 19.77
N GLN A 263 1.93 -3.53 20.85
CA GLN A 263 2.10 -4.85 21.46
C GLN A 263 0.76 -5.37 22.00
N ASN A 264 0.28 -6.44 21.39
CA ASN A 264 -0.79 -7.27 21.89
C ASN A 264 -0.18 -8.62 22.30
N GLU A 265 -0.44 -9.01 23.55
CA GLU A 265 0.12 -10.23 24.14
C GLU A 265 -0.22 -11.46 23.29
N GLY A 266 0.77 -12.27 22.95
CA GLY A 266 0.60 -13.49 22.14
C GLY A 266 0.32 -13.27 20.67
N CYS A 267 0.47 -12.05 20.16
CA CYS A 267 0.24 -11.75 18.76
C CYS A 267 1.55 -11.51 18.00
N ILE A 268 1.57 -12.00 16.77
CA ILE A 268 2.62 -11.74 15.78
C ILE A 268 2.14 -10.57 14.90
N PRO A 269 2.82 -9.41 14.91
CA PRO A 269 2.45 -8.31 14.01
C PRO A 269 2.64 -8.71 12.54
N PHE A 270 1.72 -8.27 11.67
CA PHE A 270 1.74 -8.60 10.26
C PHE A 270 1.29 -7.42 9.38
N GLY A 271 1.72 -7.39 8.12
CA GLY A 271 1.37 -6.31 7.20
C GLY A 271 2.02 -4.98 7.60
N LEU A 272 1.25 -3.92 7.69
CA LEU A 272 1.76 -2.60 8.11
C LEU A 272 2.39 -2.65 9.50
N ALA A 273 1.80 -3.38 10.44
CA ALA A 273 2.33 -3.56 11.78
C ALA A 273 3.74 -4.19 11.79
N ALA A 274 4.09 -4.95 10.74
CA ALA A 274 5.42 -5.53 10.52
C ALA A 274 6.22 -4.79 9.42
N ASN A 275 5.93 -3.51 9.20
CA ASN A 275 6.63 -2.66 8.23
C ASN A 275 6.65 -3.21 6.79
N ALA A 276 5.57 -3.84 6.34
CA ALA A 276 5.40 -4.27 4.95
C ALA A 276 5.06 -3.08 4.05
N MET A 277 5.87 -2.02 4.10
CA MET A 277 5.73 -0.80 3.30
C MET A 277 7.08 -0.11 3.09
N ARG A 278 7.15 0.78 2.09
CA ARG A 278 8.26 1.72 1.89
C ARG A 278 7.96 3.01 2.66
N ALA A 279 8.78 3.34 3.64
CA ALA A 279 8.56 4.51 4.48
C ALA A 279 8.58 5.83 3.69
N SER A 280 9.42 5.95 2.66
CA SER A 280 9.55 7.17 1.84
C SER A 280 8.45 7.40 0.80
N SER A 281 7.57 6.41 0.57
CA SER A 281 6.51 6.49 -0.45
C SER A 281 5.18 5.90 0.00
N SER A 282 5.08 5.39 1.22
CA SER A 282 3.93 4.65 1.76
C SER A 282 3.45 3.47 0.87
N TYR A 283 4.31 2.98 -0.02
CA TYR A 283 3.99 1.92 -0.97
C TYR A 283 3.91 0.58 -0.25
N ALA A 284 2.73 0.02 -0.11
CA ALA A 284 2.48 -1.12 0.77
C ALA A 284 1.85 -2.34 0.06
N PHE A 285 1.00 -2.15 -0.95
CA PHE A 285 0.19 -3.21 -1.53
C PHE A 285 1.00 -4.44 -1.97
N ALA A 286 1.96 -4.25 -2.88
CA ALA A 286 2.80 -5.34 -3.39
C ALA A 286 3.69 -5.94 -2.28
N GLN A 287 4.09 -5.14 -1.29
CA GLN A 287 4.95 -5.59 -0.20
C GLN A 287 4.19 -6.45 0.81
N ILE A 288 2.95 -6.10 1.15
CA ILE A 288 2.07 -6.90 2.00
C ILE A 288 1.78 -8.24 1.31
N SER A 289 1.43 -8.22 0.02
CA SER A 289 1.17 -9.43 -0.76
C SER A 289 2.38 -10.35 -0.81
N ARG A 290 3.59 -9.77 -1.04
CA ARG A 290 4.85 -10.52 -1.03
C ARG A 290 5.16 -11.10 0.35
N GLN A 291 4.97 -10.31 1.43
CA GLN A 291 5.18 -10.76 2.80
C GLN A 291 4.31 -11.97 3.11
N ALA A 292 3.01 -11.91 2.77
CA ALA A 292 2.06 -12.98 2.99
C ALA A 292 2.44 -14.26 2.22
N TYR A 293 2.77 -14.13 0.94
CA TYR A 293 3.21 -15.24 0.11
C TYR A 293 4.51 -15.87 0.63
N ALA A 294 5.53 -15.05 0.89
CA ALA A 294 6.83 -15.54 1.35
C ALA A 294 6.75 -16.24 2.72
N TYR A 295 5.90 -15.70 3.61
CA TYR A 295 5.67 -16.30 4.92
C TYR A 295 4.99 -17.66 4.79
N ALA A 296 3.91 -17.75 4.02
CA ALA A 296 3.14 -18.97 3.84
C ALA A 296 3.88 -20.04 3.04
N LYS A 297 4.77 -19.67 2.09
CA LYS A 297 5.50 -20.62 1.24
C LYS A 297 6.59 -21.40 1.99
N ARG A 298 6.91 -21.07 3.23
CA ARG A 298 7.90 -21.81 4.03
C ARG A 298 7.46 -23.27 4.20
N LYS A 299 8.38 -24.22 3.95
CA LYS A 299 8.09 -25.67 4.12
C LYS A 299 7.70 -26.01 5.56
N THR A 300 8.39 -25.40 6.53
CA THR A 300 8.04 -25.45 7.95
C THR A 300 7.72 -24.05 8.41
N LEU A 301 6.51 -23.86 8.93
CA LEU A 301 6.12 -22.59 9.50
C LEU A 301 6.86 -22.37 10.81
N ILE A 302 7.63 -21.29 10.84
CA ILE A 302 8.21 -20.75 12.07
C ILE A 302 7.34 -19.55 12.44
N TRP A 303 6.80 -19.58 13.65
CA TRP A 303 5.87 -18.56 14.15
C TRP A 303 6.63 -17.35 14.70
N ASP A 304 7.38 -16.72 13.82
CA ASP A 304 8.24 -15.57 14.06
C ASP A 304 7.74 -14.30 13.36
N LEU A 305 8.44 -13.21 13.56
CA LEU A 305 8.19 -11.96 12.85
C LEU A 305 8.41 -12.14 11.35
N PRO A 306 7.44 -11.72 10.51
CA PRO A 306 7.62 -11.73 9.08
C PRO A 306 8.68 -10.71 8.66
N GLU A 307 9.27 -10.94 7.51
CA GLU A 307 10.22 -9.99 6.95
C GLU A 307 9.55 -8.66 6.59
N ALA A 308 10.18 -7.54 6.95
CA ALA A 308 9.73 -6.20 6.55
C ALA A 308 9.70 -6.03 5.02
N GLY A 309 8.91 -5.10 4.53
CA GLY A 309 8.79 -4.78 3.11
C GLY A 309 10.09 -4.36 2.45
N ALA A 310 10.89 -3.54 3.16
CA ALA A 310 12.21 -3.08 2.76
C ALA A 310 13.30 -3.75 3.61
N ASP A 311 14.47 -4.03 3.04
CA ASP A 311 15.63 -4.47 3.80
C ASP A 311 16.26 -3.32 4.62
N PHE A 312 17.27 -3.66 5.44
CA PHE A 312 17.92 -2.67 6.31
C PHE A 312 18.47 -1.48 5.52
N PHE A 313 19.14 -1.73 4.40
CA PHE A 313 19.76 -0.67 3.61
C PHE A 313 18.71 0.20 2.89
N GLU A 314 17.63 -0.39 2.40
CA GLU A 314 16.51 0.37 1.83
C GLU A 314 15.80 1.23 2.88
N ARG A 315 15.62 0.74 4.11
CA ARG A 315 15.07 1.55 5.20
C ARG A 315 15.96 2.75 5.52
N TRP A 316 17.27 2.54 5.60
CA TRP A 316 18.22 3.64 5.77
C TRP A 316 18.16 4.66 4.61
N MET A 317 18.03 4.21 3.36
CA MET A 317 17.80 5.10 2.22
C MET A 317 16.47 5.86 2.32
N ASP A 318 15.40 5.21 2.81
CA ASP A 318 14.11 5.85 3.04
C ASP A 318 14.20 6.94 4.11
N ASP A 319 14.90 6.70 5.23
CA ASP A 319 15.11 7.67 6.30
C ASP A 319 15.87 8.90 5.80
N ILE A 320 16.93 8.71 5.02
CA ILE A 320 17.66 9.80 4.38
C ILE A 320 16.77 10.59 3.42
N MET A 321 16.00 9.90 2.58
CA MET A 321 15.08 10.54 1.64
C MET A 321 14.06 11.40 2.38
N LEU A 322 13.45 10.87 3.44
CA LEU A 322 12.46 11.58 4.26
C LEU A 322 13.09 12.80 4.96
N ASP A 323 14.32 12.68 5.47
CA ASP A 323 15.05 13.83 6.04
C ASP A 323 15.28 14.94 5.00
N VAL A 324 15.71 14.58 3.79
CA VAL A 324 15.88 15.53 2.69
C VAL A 324 14.56 16.19 2.30
N LEU A 325 13.50 15.39 2.08
CA LEU A 325 12.18 15.89 1.68
C LEU A 325 11.55 16.80 2.75
N SER A 326 11.75 16.49 4.04
CA SER A 326 11.21 17.28 5.13
C SER A 326 11.91 18.64 5.31
N LYS A 327 13.21 18.71 5.00
CA LYS A 327 14.02 19.92 5.16
C LYS A 327 14.08 20.80 3.91
N LYS A 328 13.91 20.19 2.74
CA LYS A 328 14.04 20.80 1.42
C LYS A 328 12.95 20.30 0.47
N PRO A 329 11.67 20.51 0.79
CA PRO A 329 10.55 20.02 -0.02
C PRO A 329 10.61 20.55 -1.47
N GLU A 330 11.18 21.73 -1.69
CA GLU A 330 11.35 22.36 -3.01
C GLU A 330 12.25 21.55 -3.96
N LEU A 331 13.05 20.64 -3.42
CA LEU A 331 13.88 19.75 -4.25
C LEU A 331 13.10 18.55 -4.81
N ALA A 332 11.98 18.17 -4.22
CA ALA A 332 11.27 16.95 -4.54
C ALA A 332 10.96 16.80 -6.05
N PRO A 333 10.39 17.80 -6.77
CA PRO A 333 10.12 17.66 -8.18
C PRO A 333 11.37 17.28 -9.00
N LYS A 334 12.48 17.97 -8.76
CA LYS A 334 13.76 17.70 -9.44
C LYS A 334 14.34 16.33 -9.04
N LEU A 335 14.22 15.92 -7.78
CA LEU A 335 14.73 14.63 -7.30
C LEU A 335 14.00 13.46 -7.99
N PHE A 336 12.68 13.47 -8.00
CA PHE A 336 11.88 12.42 -8.61
C PHE A 336 12.06 12.37 -10.14
N THR A 337 12.07 13.52 -10.80
CA THR A 337 12.30 13.58 -12.26
C THR A 337 13.71 13.14 -12.64
N ARG A 338 14.72 13.50 -11.83
CA ARG A 338 16.10 13.03 -12.01
C ARG A 338 16.21 11.52 -11.81
N MET A 339 15.54 10.95 -10.81
CA MET A 339 15.48 9.50 -10.62
C MET A 339 14.88 8.81 -11.83
N ALA A 340 13.73 9.30 -12.33
CA ALA A 340 13.10 8.79 -13.54
C ALA A 340 14.00 8.88 -14.78
N THR A 341 14.86 9.90 -14.87
CA THR A 341 15.76 10.11 -16.02
C THR A 341 17.00 9.23 -15.97
N LYS A 342 17.55 8.96 -14.77
CA LYS A 342 18.83 8.28 -14.57
C LYS A 342 18.69 6.78 -14.30
N VAL A 343 17.56 6.34 -13.77
CA VAL A 343 17.29 4.94 -13.45
C VAL A 343 16.45 4.31 -14.56
N LYS A 344 16.80 3.14 -15.05
CA LYS A 344 16.00 2.40 -16.03
C LYS A 344 14.63 2.04 -15.41
N ALA A 345 13.60 1.96 -16.25
CA ALA A 345 12.22 1.72 -15.83
C ALA A 345 12.06 0.48 -14.93
N ASP A 346 12.62 -0.66 -15.33
CA ASP A 346 12.53 -1.90 -14.56
C ASP A 346 13.31 -1.85 -13.24
N ASP A 347 14.47 -1.16 -13.20
CA ASP A 347 15.23 -0.94 -11.96
C ASP A 347 14.46 0.00 -11.01
N PHE A 348 13.78 1.02 -11.56
CA PHE A 348 12.89 1.91 -10.80
C PHE A 348 11.73 1.11 -10.18
N ALA A 349 11.00 0.33 -10.99
CA ALA A 349 9.90 -0.52 -10.52
C ALA A 349 10.36 -1.51 -9.43
N ARG A 350 11.51 -2.14 -9.66
CA ARG A 350 12.15 -3.06 -8.69
C ARG A 350 12.50 -2.37 -7.38
N PHE A 351 13.07 -1.17 -7.46
CA PHE A 351 13.38 -0.35 -6.29
C PHE A 351 12.13 0.08 -5.52
N MET A 352 11.08 0.50 -6.21
CA MET A 352 9.80 0.87 -5.58
C MET A 352 9.12 -0.31 -4.88
N ASN A 353 9.24 -1.52 -5.43
CA ASN A 353 8.71 -2.73 -4.82
C ASN A 353 9.49 -3.21 -3.57
N GLY A 354 10.67 -2.63 -3.27
CA GLY A 354 11.54 -3.03 -2.17
C GLY A 354 12.23 -4.38 -2.37
N ARG A 355 13.31 -4.62 -1.60
CA ARG A 355 14.19 -5.80 -1.74
C ARG A 355 14.77 -5.94 -3.16
N SER A 356 15.15 -4.81 -3.71
CA SER A 356 15.51 -4.65 -5.11
C SER A 356 16.89 -5.25 -5.49
N GLY A 357 17.64 -5.77 -4.53
CA GLY A 357 19.02 -6.15 -4.74
C GLY A 357 19.97 -4.94 -4.80
N PHE A 358 21.28 -5.22 -4.96
CA PHE A 358 22.33 -4.18 -4.84
C PHE A 358 22.31 -3.18 -6.01
N MET A 359 22.22 -3.66 -7.26
CA MET A 359 22.36 -2.81 -8.44
C MET A 359 21.28 -1.72 -8.60
N PRO A 360 19.97 -2.00 -8.44
CA PRO A 360 18.95 -0.94 -8.46
C PRO A 360 19.16 0.12 -7.38
N LYS A 361 19.59 -0.29 -6.16
CA LYS A 361 19.91 0.64 -5.06
C LYS A 361 21.06 1.56 -5.43
N LEU A 362 22.17 1.01 -5.93
CA LEU A 362 23.34 1.79 -6.35
C LEU A 362 22.98 2.79 -7.47
N LYS A 363 22.21 2.36 -8.47
CA LYS A 363 21.74 3.24 -9.54
C LYS A 363 20.86 4.38 -9.00
N THR A 364 19.99 4.08 -8.03
CA THR A 364 19.15 5.11 -7.38
C THR A 364 20.01 6.10 -6.61
N ILE A 365 20.99 5.64 -5.82
CA ILE A 365 21.92 6.52 -5.08
C ILE A 365 22.67 7.44 -6.05
N ASN A 366 23.24 6.89 -7.13
CA ASN A 366 23.98 7.66 -8.13
C ASN A 366 23.10 8.63 -8.93
N ALA A 367 21.80 8.40 -8.95
CA ALA A 367 20.85 9.34 -9.54
C ALA A 367 20.61 10.56 -8.66
N MET A 368 20.84 10.48 -7.35
CA MET A 368 20.57 11.59 -6.42
C MET A 368 21.69 12.63 -6.43
N PRO A 369 21.39 13.92 -6.21
CA PRO A 369 22.42 14.95 -6.04
C PRO A 369 23.15 14.75 -4.71
N SER A 370 24.49 14.72 -4.72
CA SER A 370 25.30 14.41 -3.54
C SER A 370 25.13 15.41 -2.38
N GLY A 371 25.01 16.71 -2.66
CA GLY A 371 25.05 17.76 -1.62
C GLY A 371 23.99 17.64 -0.53
N PRO A 372 22.68 17.59 -0.85
CA PRO A 372 21.61 17.44 0.14
C PRO A 372 21.69 16.13 0.90
N PHE A 373 22.02 15.03 0.21
CA PHE A 373 22.05 13.68 0.76
C PHE A 373 23.26 13.47 1.69
N LEU A 374 24.46 13.97 1.35
CA LEU A 374 25.63 13.87 2.23
C LEU A 374 25.40 14.57 3.57
N LYS A 375 24.73 15.72 3.59
CA LYS A 375 24.37 16.41 4.83
C LYS A 375 23.38 15.62 5.70
N SER A 376 22.54 14.81 5.10
CA SER A 376 21.60 13.94 5.80
C SER A 376 22.31 12.68 6.32
N ILE A 377 23.19 12.05 5.54
CA ILE A 377 23.93 10.83 5.91
C ILE A 377 24.74 11.02 7.21
N VAL A 378 25.34 12.19 7.44
CA VAL A 378 26.13 12.47 8.65
C VAL A 378 25.29 12.42 9.94
N ARG A 379 23.95 12.36 9.84
CA ARG A 379 23.03 12.36 11.00
C ARG A 379 22.47 10.98 11.36
N PHE A 380 22.63 10.01 10.48
CA PHE A 380 22.23 8.63 10.63
C PHE A 380 23.43 7.69 10.67
#